data_7bc2a4ac0c46e28d5b2b3c20d7a7eb34
#
_entry.id   7bc2a4ac0c46e28d5b2b3c20d7a7eb34
#
_cell.length_a   1.000
_cell.length_b   1.000
_cell.length_c   1.000
_cell.angle_alpha   90.00
_cell.angle_beta   90.00
_cell.angle_gamma   90.00
#
_symmetry.space_group_name_H-M   'P 1'
#
loop_
_entity.id
_entity.type
_entity.pdbx_description
1 polymer ?
#
loop_
_entity_poly.entity_id
_entity_poly.type
_entity_poly.pdbx_seq_one_letter_code
_entity_poly.pdbx_strand_id
1 'polypeptide(L)'
;MKKELCVILILSTLFFVQAAENSSYKVMVLGDIHYDNAEFHQKEAPSKALKKERIRNYEMWKGPSVRLLESAGKRAKSESCVFAIQMGDIAQGDADTPELLGKMLEKAFRTVKSHFPDIPLLAVKGNHDIRGYRKTIQRPADNVLMGLVAKELGAGKGSSWTFRKGKDLYIGIDGFRPEKQCIAFVKKALQDNPDTRYVFLVTHLPLIPATVHSPFWNLPGNFEIADLLEKRKTVVLAGHTHSFSIVSRKSRNGKLIQLVSTSLGRDWLSGKPMQPSLDWTSVREAAQKTVRGKNAEKTRRILETLDSKGEYSARIYTRISGYVILNIGEERVEAAIYTGEGKPVLMEILAENR
;
A
#
# COMPACT_ATOMS: atom_id res chain seq x y z
N MET A 1 75.89 22.08 -18.14
CA MET A 1 75.24 20.82 -17.78
C MET A 1 73.86 21.14 -17.28
N LYS A 2 72.87 21.06 -18.17
CA LYS A 2 71.44 21.26 -17.82
C LYS A 2 70.87 19.88 -17.57
N LYS A 3 70.27 19.66 -16.36
CA LYS A 3 69.56 18.46 -16.02
C LYS A 3 68.08 18.69 -16.44
N GLU A 4 67.65 17.94 -17.40
CA GLU A 4 66.23 17.87 -17.75
C GLU A 4 65.52 16.96 -16.76
N LEU A 5 64.50 17.53 -16.10
CA LEU A 5 63.61 16.83 -15.18
C LEU A 5 62.43 16.28 -15.97
N CYS A 6 62.41 14.97 -16.23
CA CYS A 6 61.28 14.29 -16.87
C CYS A 6 60.17 14.10 -15.84
N VAL A 7 59.09 14.86 -15.94
CA VAL A 7 57.86 14.70 -15.15
C VAL A 7 56.99 13.66 -15.87
N ILE A 8 56.95 12.45 -15.31
CA ILE A 8 56.02 11.40 -15.76
C ILE A 8 54.66 11.72 -15.16
N LEU A 9 53.73 12.18 -15.99
CA LEU A 9 52.32 12.40 -15.64
C LEU A 9 51.63 11.03 -15.68
N ILE A 10 51.41 10.40 -14.51
CA ILE A 10 50.59 9.21 -14.41
C ILE A 10 49.11 9.67 -14.40
N LEU A 11 48.47 9.61 -15.56
CA LEU A 11 47.03 9.71 -15.70
C LEU A 11 46.37 8.43 -15.12
N SER A 12 46.03 8.47 -13.86
CA SER A 12 45.12 7.47 -13.26
C SER A 12 43.71 7.70 -13.80
N THR A 13 43.35 7.01 -14.88
CA THR A 13 41.98 6.84 -15.31
C THR A 13 41.24 6.03 -14.26
N LEU A 14 40.55 6.72 -13.35
CA LEU A 14 39.54 6.14 -12.50
C LEU A 14 38.36 5.68 -13.40
N PHE A 15 38.41 4.42 -13.81
CA PHE A 15 37.21 3.72 -14.28
C PHE A 15 36.26 3.62 -13.11
N PHE A 16 35.29 4.55 -13.03
CA PHE A 16 34.07 4.30 -12.31
C PHE A 16 33.37 3.14 -13.03
N VAL A 17 33.61 1.92 -12.58
CA VAL A 17 32.73 0.81 -12.83
C VAL A 17 31.43 1.15 -12.10
N GLN A 18 30.53 1.80 -12.81
CA GLN A 18 29.16 1.94 -12.37
C GLN A 18 28.63 0.51 -12.33
N ALA A 19 28.64 -0.09 -11.13
CA ALA A 19 28.04 -1.40 -10.92
C ALA A 19 26.63 -1.30 -11.51
N ALA A 20 26.35 -2.09 -12.54
CA ALA A 20 25.00 -2.15 -13.13
C ALA A 20 24.06 -2.45 -11.96
N GLU A 21 23.30 -1.44 -11.50
CA GLU A 21 22.29 -1.66 -10.46
C GLU A 21 21.44 -2.82 -10.96
N ASN A 22 21.39 -3.90 -10.18
CA ASN A 22 20.54 -5.04 -10.49
C ASN A 22 19.13 -4.49 -10.79
N SER A 23 18.75 -4.57 -12.05
CA SER A 23 17.48 -4.01 -12.54
C SER A 23 16.27 -4.76 -11.98
N SER A 24 16.52 -5.91 -11.34
CA SER A 24 15.52 -6.76 -10.69
C SER A 24 15.68 -6.76 -9.19
N TYR A 25 14.57 -6.64 -8.46
CA TYR A 25 14.53 -6.63 -7.00
C TYR A 25 13.15 -7.05 -6.48
N LYS A 26 13.08 -7.33 -5.17
CA LYS A 26 11.84 -7.76 -4.52
C LYS A 26 11.44 -6.78 -3.42
N VAL A 27 10.12 -6.61 -3.27
CA VAL A 27 9.50 -5.73 -2.29
C VAL A 27 8.46 -6.49 -1.49
N MET A 28 8.51 -6.36 -0.16
CA MET A 28 7.45 -6.88 0.72
C MET A 28 6.29 -5.87 0.76
N VAL A 29 5.06 -6.35 0.57
CA VAL A 29 3.85 -5.53 0.67
C VAL A 29 2.94 -6.09 1.74
N LEU A 30 2.62 -5.23 2.72
CA LEU A 30 1.77 -5.52 3.87
C LEU A 30 0.49 -4.68 3.77
N GLY A 31 -0.65 -5.34 3.90
CA GLY A 31 -1.94 -4.64 4.01
C GLY A 31 -2.20 -4.14 5.42
N ASP A 32 -3.48 -3.98 5.73
CA ASP A 32 -3.97 -3.45 6.99
C ASP A 32 -3.56 -4.35 8.17
N ILE A 33 -2.95 -3.76 9.19
CA ILE A 33 -2.39 -4.48 10.34
C ILE A 33 -3.29 -4.34 11.57
N HIS A 34 -3.84 -3.15 11.79
CA HIS A 34 -4.68 -2.82 12.94
C HIS A 34 -4.05 -3.21 14.28
N TYR A 35 -2.78 -2.81 14.47
CA TYR A 35 -2.13 -2.96 15.75
C TYR A 35 -2.98 -2.37 16.87
N ASP A 36 -3.25 -3.17 17.90
CA ASP A 36 -4.06 -2.74 19.03
C ASP A 36 -3.48 -3.21 20.37
N ASN A 37 -3.69 -2.41 21.43
CA ASN A 37 -3.36 -2.76 22.78
C ASN A 37 -4.34 -2.05 23.73
N ALA A 38 -4.77 -2.75 24.79
CA ALA A 38 -5.72 -2.23 25.79
C ALA A 38 -5.25 -0.94 26.47
N GLU A 39 -3.95 -0.70 26.58
CA GLU A 39 -3.37 0.52 27.19
C GLU A 39 -3.80 1.83 26.52
N PHE A 40 -4.24 1.78 25.26
CA PHE A 40 -4.69 2.95 24.49
C PHE A 40 -6.18 3.25 24.65
N HIS A 41 -6.93 2.38 25.32
CA HIS A 41 -8.39 2.41 25.43
C HIS A 41 -8.86 2.39 26.89
N GLN A 42 -8.60 3.47 27.61
CA GLN A 42 -9.03 3.62 29.02
C GLN A 42 -10.54 3.96 29.12
N LYS A 43 -11.11 4.59 28.08
CA LYS A 43 -12.53 4.91 28.01
C LYS A 43 -13.33 3.76 27.43
N GLU A 44 -14.59 3.65 27.86
CA GLU A 44 -15.52 2.74 27.25
C GLU A 44 -15.69 3.00 25.74
N ALA A 45 -15.79 1.93 24.98
CA ALA A 45 -16.02 2.08 23.55
C ALA A 45 -17.35 2.79 23.28
N PRO A 46 -17.40 3.76 22.35
CA PRO A 46 -18.58 4.56 22.05
C PRO A 46 -19.81 3.77 21.58
N SER A 47 -19.60 2.53 21.16
CA SER A 47 -20.67 1.62 20.70
C SER A 47 -20.33 0.16 20.94
N LYS A 48 -21.36 -0.70 20.97
CA LYS A 48 -21.19 -2.17 21.07
C LYS A 48 -20.37 -2.73 19.89
N ALA A 49 -20.53 -2.15 18.69
CA ALA A 49 -19.78 -2.56 17.50
C ALA A 49 -18.29 -2.27 17.66
N LEU A 50 -17.94 -1.08 18.11
CA LEU A 50 -16.55 -0.70 18.35
C LEU A 50 -15.92 -1.52 19.50
N LYS A 51 -16.67 -1.80 20.56
CA LYS A 51 -16.20 -2.70 21.64
C LYS A 51 -15.83 -4.08 21.10
N LYS A 52 -16.69 -4.67 20.26
CA LYS A 52 -16.42 -5.96 19.61
C LYS A 52 -15.20 -5.87 18.67
N GLU A 53 -15.06 -4.78 17.95
CA GLU A 53 -13.93 -4.54 17.05
C GLU A 53 -12.60 -4.47 17.82
N ARG A 54 -12.53 -3.68 18.90
CA ARG A 54 -11.36 -3.59 19.78
C ARG A 54 -10.96 -4.96 20.34
N ILE A 55 -11.93 -5.71 20.93
CA ILE A 55 -11.66 -7.05 21.48
C ILE A 55 -11.11 -7.96 20.39
N ARG A 56 -11.77 -8.03 19.23
CA ARG A 56 -11.33 -8.86 18.11
C ARG A 56 -9.91 -8.50 17.66
N ASN A 57 -9.61 -7.22 17.42
CA ASN A 57 -8.30 -6.82 16.94
C ASN A 57 -7.21 -7.06 17.99
N TYR A 58 -7.51 -6.85 19.26
CA TYR A 58 -6.59 -7.20 20.34
C TYR A 58 -6.26 -8.71 20.39
N GLU A 59 -7.27 -9.56 20.25
CA GLU A 59 -7.05 -11.02 20.22
C GLU A 59 -6.31 -11.46 18.94
N MET A 60 -6.62 -10.85 17.80
CA MET A 60 -5.90 -11.10 16.56
C MET A 60 -4.43 -10.72 16.69
N TRP A 61 -4.15 -9.59 17.34
CA TRP A 61 -2.80 -9.12 17.55
C TRP A 61 -1.99 -9.98 18.52
N LYS A 62 -2.61 -10.63 19.49
CA LYS A 62 -1.93 -11.59 20.38
C LYS A 62 -1.49 -12.89 19.71
N GLY A 63 -2.00 -13.19 18.55
CA GLY A 63 -1.74 -14.48 17.92
C GLY A 63 -1.62 -14.44 16.40
N PRO A 64 -2.71 -14.46 15.62
CA PRO A 64 -2.66 -14.64 14.17
C PRO A 64 -1.86 -13.56 13.45
N SER A 65 -2.05 -12.28 13.80
CA SER A 65 -1.36 -11.15 13.15
C SER A 65 0.15 -11.19 13.38
N VAL A 66 0.58 -11.49 14.62
CA VAL A 66 2.00 -11.59 14.96
C VAL A 66 2.66 -12.73 14.17
N ARG A 67 2.03 -13.91 14.13
CA ARG A 67 2.57 -15.05 13.36
C ARG A 67 2.70 -14.75 11.87
N LEU A 68 1.71 -14.07 11.26
CA LEU A 68 1.82 -13.66 9.87
C LEU A 68 2.92 -12.63 9.64
N LEU A 69 3.08 -11.69 10.57
CA LEU A 69 4.13 -10.69 10.49
C LEU A 69 5.52 -11.31 10.66
N GLU A 70 5.69 -12.27 11.58
CA GLU A 70 6.91 -13.07 11.70
C GLU A 70 7.21 -13.86 10.42
N SER A 71 6.20 -14.49 9.83
CA SER A 71 6.34 -15.19 8.55
C SER A 71 6.75 -14.24 7.43
N ALA A 72 6.14 -13.03 7.36
CA ALA A 72 6.51 -12.01 6.40
C ALA A 72 7.96 -11.53 6.57
N GLY A 73 8.40 -11.32 7.82
CA GLY A 73 9.79 -10.95 8.13
C GLY A 73 10.81 -12.01 7.70
N LYS A 74 10.57 -13.27 8.05
CA LYS A 74 11.41 -14.41 7.61
C LYS A 74 11.44 -14.50 6.09
N ARG A 75 10.29 -14.32 5.43
CA ARG A 75 10.18 -14.37 3.97
C ARG A 75 10.91 -13.20 3.32
N ALA A 76 10.76 -11.97 3.82
CA ALA A 76 11.47 -10.81 3.30
C ALA A 76 12.99 -11.02 3.31
N LYS A 77 13.51 -11.62 4.40
CA LYS A 77 14.94 -11.95 4.52
C LYS A 77 15.35 -13.05 3.53
N SER A 78 14.62 -14.16 3.46
CA SER A 78 14.95 -15.29 2.57
C SER A 78 14.85 -14.92 1.09
N GLU A 79 13.93 -14.03 0.73
CA GLU A 79 13.73 -13.53 -0.64
C GLU A 79 14.59 -12.31 -0.97
N SER A 80 15.40 -11.82 0.00
CA SER A 80 16.24 -10.63 -0.16
C SER A 80 15.46 -9.38 -0.60
N CYS A 81 14.30 -9.15 0.04
CA CYS A 81 13.52 -7.94 -0.20
C CYS A 81 14.34 -6.70 0.16
N VAL A 82 14.28 -5.67 -0.68
CA VAL A 82 15.08 -4.45 -0.51
C VAL A 82 14.41 -3.38 0.35
N PHE A 83 13.09 -3.42 0.48
CA PHE A 83 12.27 -2.63 1.41
C PHE A 83 10.90 -3.28 1.61
N ALA A 84 10.17 -2.80 2.60
CA ALA A 84 8.78 -3.19 2.86
C ALA A 84 7.86 -1.98 2.68
N ILE A 85 6.64 -2.21 2.20
CA ILE A 85 5.57 -1.21 2.08
C ILE A 85 4.39 -1.65 2.92
N GLN A 86 3.88 -0.77 3.78
CA GLN A 86 2.66 -0.94 4.55
C GLN A 86 1.59 0.04 4.05
N MET A 87 0.41 -0.48 3.69
CA MET A 87 -0.60 0.26 2.92
C MET A 87 -1.68 0.93 3.78
N GLY A 88 -1.29 1.48 4.94
CA GLY A 88 -2.19 2.17 5.87
C GLY A 88 -2.92 1.23 6.84
N ASP A 89 -3.63 1.83 7.80
CA ASP A 89 -4.24 1.11 8.92
C ASP A 89 -3.22 0.25 9.67
N ILE A 90 -2.04 0.84 9.94
CA ILE A 90 -1.01 0.17 10.74
C ILE A 90 -1.47 0.02 12.19
N ALA A 91 -2.22 0.98 12.71
CA ALA A 91 -2.84 0.97 14.04
C ALA A 91 -4.37 0.85 13.95
N GLN A 92 -4.98 0.36 15.03
CA GLN A 92 -6.44 0.28 15.16
C GLN A 92 -7.09 1.67 15.28
N GLY A 93 -6.37 2.64 15.81
CA GLY A 93 -6.95 3.93 16.16
C GLY A 93 -7.89 3.87 17.36
N ASP A 94 -8.86 4.79 17.43
CA ASP A 94 -9.82 4.94 18.54
C ASP A 94 -9.17 5.18 19.91
N ALA A 95 -7.91 5.57 19.94
CA ALA A 95 -7.22 5.93 21.18
C ALA A 95 -7.90 7.11 21.87
N ASP A 96 -7.91 7.09 23.20
CA ASP A 96 -8.71 8.02 24.01
C ASP A 96 -8.28 9.49 23.90
N THR A 97 -7.01 9.72 23.59
CA THR A 97 -6.46 11.08 23.37
C THR A 97 -5.56 11.12 22.13
N PRO A 98 -5.29 12.31 21.57
CA PRO A 98 -4.33 12.46 20.48
C PRO A 98 -2.92 11.95 20.82
N GLU A 99 -2.50 12.13 22.08
CA GLU A 99 -1.20 11.69 22.58
C GLU A 99 -1.12 10.16 22.62
N LEU A 100 -2.17 9.49 23.09
CA LEU A 100 -2.27 8.03 23.07
C LEU A 100 -2.33 7.48 21.65
N LEU A 101 -3.02 8.17 20.72
CA LEU A 101 -2.99 7.79 19.29
C LEU A 101 -1.57 7.89 18.74
N GLY A 102 -0.84 8.95 19.06
CA GLY A 102 0.57 9.10 18.67
C GLY A 102 1.44 7.95 19.20
N LYS A 103 1.30 7.59 20.47
CA LYS A 103 2.01 6.45 21.08
C LYS A 103 1.64 5.11 20.43
N MET A 104 0.35 4.90 20.13
CA MET A 104 -0.12 3.69 19.42
C MET A 104 0.53 3.58 18.05
N LEU A 105 0.54 4.66 17.26
CA LEU A 105 1.16 4.70 15.94
C LEU A 105 2.67 4.44 15.99
N GLU A 106 3.37 5.05 16.95
CA GLU A 106 4.79 4.81 17.14
C GLU A 106 5.07 3.34 17.49
N LYS A 107 4.32 2.79 18.44
CA LYS A 107 4.47 1.39 18.87
C LYS A 107 4.13 0.43 17.75
N ALA A 108 3.05 0.68 17.00
CA ALA A 108 2.67 -0.09 15.82
C ALA A 108 3.79 -0.11 14.78
N PHE A 109 4.30 1.06 14.39
CA PHE A 109 5.37 1.17 13.41
C PHE A 109 6.64 0.45 13.86
N ARG A 110 7.10 0.68 15.10
CA ARG A 110 8.29 0.03 15.66
C ARG A 110 8.14 -1.49 15.74
N THR A 111 6.95 -1.97 16.10
CA THR A 111 6.67 -3.42 16.14
C THR A 111 6.73 -4.01 14.74
N VAL A 112 6.12 -3.39 13.75
CA VAL A 112 6.23 -3.87 12.36
C VAL A 112 7.69 -3.81 11.88
N LYS A 113 8.36 -2.69 12.09
CA LYS A 113 9.77 -2.50 11.68
C LYS A 113 10.73 -3.52 12.32
N SER A 114 10.46 -3.98 13.53
CA SER A 114 11.31 -4.98 14.18
C SER A 114 11.37 -6.33 13.46
N HIS A 115 10.37 -6.64 12.61
CA HIS A 115 10.39 -7.82 11.75
C HIS A 115 11.16 -7.59 10.43
N PHE A 116 11.51 -6.34 10.14
CA PHE A 116 12.27 -5.92 8.94
C PHE A 116 13.47 -5.03 9.33
N PRO A 117 14.38 -5.49 10.22
CA PRO A 117 15.40 -4.62 10.80
C PRO A 117 16.33 -4.03 9.75
N ASP A 118 16.70 -4.82 8.74
CA ASP A 118 17.74 -4.52 7.77
C ASP A 118 17.23 -3.78 6.51
N ILE A 119 15.92 -3.60 6.37
CA ILE A 119 15.33 -2.93 5.19
C ILE A 119 14.40 -1.79 5.60
N PRO A 120 14.30 -0.71 4.79
CA PRO A 120 13.34 0.38 5.05
C PRO A 120 11.90 -0.11 5.12
N LEU A 121 11.11 0.48 6.04
CA LEU A 121 9.66 0.31 6.11
C LEU A 121 8.98 1.61 5.66
N LEU A 122 8.40 1.59 4.47
CA LEU A 122 7.61 2.68 3.93
C LEU A 122 6.14 2.48 4.29
N ALA A 123 5.40 3.54 4.57
CA ALA A 123 3.99 3.44 4.86
C ALA A 123 3.21 4.65 4.32
N VAL A 124 1.91 4.45 4.12
CA VAL A 124 0.92 5.52 3.92
C VAL A 124 -0.07 5.52 5.08
N LYS A 125 -0.80 6.62 5.28
CA LYS A 125 -1.84 6.67 6.31
C LYS A 125 -3.09 5.92 5.86
N GLY A 126 -3.71 5.19 6.79
CA GLY A 126 -5.05 4.65 6.68
C GLY A 126 -6.08 5.44 7.48
N ASN A 127 -7.37 5.10 7.33
CA ASN A 127 -8.44 5.78 8.06
C ASN A 127 -8.43 5.47 9.57
N HIS A 128 -7.93 4.32 9.96
CA HIS A 128 -7.73 3.95 11.36
C HIS A 128 -6.57 4.71 11.99
N ASP A 129 -5.52 5.01 11.25
CA ASP A 129 -4.36 5.77 11.74
C ASP A 129 -4.71 7.22 12.14
N ILE A 130 -5.82 7.75 11.61
CA ILE A 130 -6.34 9.07 11.92
C ILE A 130 -7.62 9.03 12.77
N ARG A 131 -8.05 7.84 13.20
CA ARG A 131 -9.28 7.63 13.97
C ARG A 131 -9.01 7.78 15.47
N GLY A 132 -9.35 8.94 16.03
CA GLY A 132 -9.37 9.17 17.47
C GLY A 132 -10.72 8.85 18.10
N TYR A 133 -10.82 9.02 19.43
CA TYR A 133 -12.07 8.78 20.14
C TYR A 133 -13.19 9.71 19.64
N ARG A 134 -14.19 9.12 18.96
CA ARG A 134 -15.38 9.80 18.39
C ARG A 134 -15.08 10.87 17.31
N LYS A 135 -13.86 11.02 16.83
CA LYS A 135 -13.51 12.03 15.82
C LYS A 135 -12.27 11.64 15.02
N THR A 136 -12.14 12.20 13.85
CA THR A 136 -10.91 12.12 13.05
C THR A 136 -9.87 13.10 13.56
N ILE A 137 -8.62 12.65 13.73
CA ILE A 137 -7.48 13.45 14.22
C ILE A 137 -6.26 13.13 13.37
N GLN A 138 -5.94 14.00 12.42
CA GLN A 138 -4.81 13.76 11.49
C GLN A 138 -3.43 14.02 12.12
N ARG A 139 -3.34 15.02 13.02
CA ARG A 139 -2.06 15.50 13.55
C ARG A 139 -1.13 14.42 14.13
N PRO A 140 -1.59 13.44 14.93
CA PRO A 140 -0.72 12.38 15.41
C PRO A 140 -0.14 11.53 14.27
N ALA A 141 -0.93 11.18 13.26
CA ALA A 141 -0.45 10.43 12.10
C ALA A 141 0.56 11.23 11.26
N ASP A 142 0.29 12.52 11.02
CA ASP A 142 1.21 13.41 10.31
C ASP A 142 2.56 13.56 11.03
N ASN A 143 2.53 13.75 12.34
CA ASN A 143 3.74 14.03 13.11
C ASN A 143 4.54 12.78 13.47
N VAL A 144 3.86 11.69 13.83
CA VAL A 144 4.50 10.48 14.35
C VAL A 144 4.71 9.47 13.23
N LEU A 145 3.63 8.93 12.64
CA LEU A 145 3.75 7.89 11.61
C LEU A 145 4.55 8.40 10.40
N MET A 146 4.13 9.52 9.83
CA MET A 146 4.83 10.07 8.66
C MET A 146 6.22 10.62 8.99
N GLY A 147 6.46 11.03 10.24
CA GLY A 147 7.80 11.36 10.73
C GLY A 147 8.74 10.16 10.79
N LEU A 148 8.24 8.98 11.14
CA LEU A 148 9.00 7.72 11.11
C LEU A 148 9.27 7.27 9.66
N VAL A 149 8.27 7.35 8.79
CA VAL A 149 8.45 7.06 7.35
C VAL A 149 9.47 7.99 6.71
N ALA A 150 9.44 9.29 7.03
CA ALA A 150 10.43 10.24 6.52
C ALA A 150 11.87 9.88 6.93
N LYS A 151 12.07 9.35 8.14
CA LYS A 151 13.38 8.84 8.60
C LYS A 151 13.83 7.63 7.78
N GLU A 152 12.94 6.68 7.50
CA GLU A 152 13.25 5.51 6.67
C GLU A 152 13.61 5.91 5.21
N LEU A 153 13.00 6.98 4.70
CA LEU A 153 13.28 7.52 3.37
C LEU A 153 14.52 8.41 3.31
N GLY A 154 15.06 8.85 4.45
CA GLY A 154 16.08 9.90 4.49
C GLY A 154 15.59 11.24 3.92
N ALA A 155 14.28 11.52 4.01
CA ALA A 155 13.61 12.64 3.36
C ALA A 155 13.02 13.63 4.38
N GLY A 156 12.62 14.81 3.90
CA GLY A 156 11.87 15.79 4.68
C GLY A 156 10.48 15.28 5.07
N LYS A 157 9.90 15.84 6.15
CA LYS A 157 8.57 15.49 6.61
C LYS A 157 7.50 15.88 5.58
N GLY A 158 6.63 14.93 5.26
CA GLY A 158 5.47 15.11 4.40
C GLY A 158 4.45 14.03 4.66
N SER A 159 3.16 14.28 4.38
CA SER A 159 2.11 13.25 4.51
C SER A 159 2.01 12.36 3.26
N SER A 160 2.53 12.84 2.15
CA SER A 160 2.75 12.08 0.90
C SER A 160 4.24 12.11 0.59
N TRP A 161 4.73 11.10 -0.12
CA TRP A 161 6.16 10.94 -0.39
C TRP A 161 6.40 10.35 -1.78
N THR A 162 7.62 10.55 -2.29
CA THR A 162 8.15 9.85 -3.45
C THR A 162 9.44 9.13 -3.06
N PHE A 163 9.67 7.97 -3.67
CA PHE A 163 10.87 7.19 -3.48
C PHE A 163 11.28 6.56 -4.82
N ARG A 164 12.57 6.55 -5.11
CA ARG A 164 13.10 5.89 -6.31
C ARG A 164 13.95 4.69 -5.92
N LYS A 165 13.75 3.58 -6.65
CA LYS A 165 14.65 2.44 -6.66
C LYS A 165 15.08 2.19 -8.10
N GLY A 166 16.33 2.55 -8.41
CA GLY A 166 16.81 2.55 -9.78
C GLY A 166 15.93 3.40 -10.70
N LYS A 167 15.38 2.79 -11.75
CA LYS A 167 14.47 3.44 -12.71
C LYS A 167 13.00 3.43 -12.29
N ASP A 168 12.65 2.86 -11.16
CA ASP A 168 11.25 2.75 -10.73
C ASP A 168 10.88 3.83 -9.73
N LEU A 169 9.67 4.37 -9.85
CA LEU A 169 9.12 5.43 -9.01
C LEU A 169 8.01 4.89 -8.11
N TYR A 170 8.12 5.12 -6.82
CA TYR A 170 7.07 4.88 -5.83
C TYR A 170 6.50 6.22 -5.37
N ILE A 171 5.18 6.34 -5.42
CA ILE A 171 4.41 7.54 -5.02
C ILE A 171 3.49 7.12 -3.88
N GLY A 172 3.85 7.46 -2.64
CA GLY A 172 2.98 7.26 -1.48
C GLY A 172 2.07 8.47 -1.28
N ILE A 173 0.75 8.25 -1.35
CA ILE A 173 -0.21 9.35 -1.31
C ILE A 173 -1.07 9.32 -0.04
N ASP A 174 -1.22 10.47 0.59
CA ASP A 174 -2.17 10.71 1.68
C ASP A 174 -3.58 10.92 1.11
N GLY A 175 -4.35 9.84 1.05
CA GLY A 175 -5.73 9.83 0.56
C GLY A 175 -6.75 10.60 1.44
N PHE A 176 -6.30 11.22 2.54
CA PHE A 176 -7.15 12.02 3.45
C PHE A 176 -6.93 13.52 3.30
N ARG A 177 -6.23 13.94 2.23
CA ARG A 177 -6.09 15.32 1.81
C ARG A 177 -7.15 15.71 0.78
N PRO A 178 -7.42 17.01 0.60
CA PRO A 178 -8.32 17.49 -0.44
C PRO A 178 -7.94 16.96 -1.82
N GLU A 179 -8.94 16.62 -2.63
CA GLU A 179 -8.79 16.06 -3.98
C GLU A 179 -7.74 16.78 -4.84
N LYS A 180 -7.82 18.12 -4.90
CA LYS A 180 -6.87 18.94 -5.66
C LYS A 180 -5.41 18.74 -5.23
N GLN A 181 -5.19 18.52 -3.93
CA GLN A 181 -3.84 18.26 -3.40
C GLN A 181 -3.35 16.88 -3.80
N CYS A 182 -4.22 15.86 -3.76
CA CYS A 182 -3.89 14.51 -4.20
C CYS A 182 -3.49 14.50 -5.69
N ILE A 183 -4.31 15.11 -6.54
CA ILE A 183 -4.05 15.21 -7.99
C ILE A 183 -2.74 15.97 -8.27
N ALA A 184 -2.57 17.14 -7.65
CA ALA A 184 -1.38 17.96 -7.83
C ALA A 184 -0.09 17.23 -7.41
N PHE A 185 -0.13 16.47 -6.31
CA PHE A 185 1.02 15.70 -5.86
C PHE A 185 1.42 14.61 -6.86
N VAL A 186 0.45 13.81 -7.32
CA VAL A 186 0.72 12.76 -8.32
C VAL A 186 1.23 13.37 -9.63
N LYS A 187 0.58 14.43 -10.13
CA LYS A 187 1.00 15.12 -11.34
C LYS A 187 2.44 15.63 -11.25
N LYS A 188 2.79 16.27 -10.13
CA LYS A 188 4.15 16.76 -9.90
C LYS A 188 5.16 15.61 -9.82
N ALA A 189 4.84 14.54 -9.09
CA ALA A 189 5.72 13.38 -8.98
C ALA A 189 6.04 12.75 -10.34
N LEU A 190 5.04 12.65 -11.24
CA LEU A 190 5.23 12.14 -12.60
C LEU A 190 6.03 13.12 -13.48
N GLN A 191 5.82 14.42 -13.33
CA GLN A 191 6.56 15.46 -14.07
C GLN A 191 8.03 15.51 -13.66
N ASP A 192 8.31 15.42 -12.38
CA ASP A 192 9.68 15.42 -11.83
C ASP A 192 10.45 14.12 -12.19
N ASN A 193 9.75 13.07 -12.64
CA ASN A 193 10.33 11.76 -12.94
C ASN A 193 9.87 11.24 -14.31
N PRO A 194 10.25 11.90 -15.43
CA PRO A 194 9.79 11.53 -16.77
C PRO A 194 10.28 10.15 -17.23
N ASP A 195 11.50 9.77 -16.85
CA ASP A 195 12.21 8.59 -17.35
C ASP A 195 12.08 7.39 -16.40
N THR A 196 10.85 7.09 -15.99
CA THR A 196 10.60 5.93 -15.12
C THR A 196 10.22 4.68 -15.92
N ARG A 197 10.76 3.53 -15.50
CA ARG A 197 10.39 2.23 -16.06
C ARG A 197 9.00 1.81 -15.60
N TYR A 198 8.79 1.76 -14.28
CA TYR A 198 7.50 1.49 -13.65
C TYR A 198 7.15 2.59 -12.66
N VAL A 199 5.86 2.83 -12.51
CA VAL A 199 5.30 3.70 -11.47
C VAL A 199 4.46 2.83 -10.52
N PHE A 200 4.73 2.94 -9.22
CA PHE A 200 3.94 2.31 -8.16
C PHE A 200 3.22 3.41 -7.37
N LEU A 201 1.89 3.48 -7.51
CA LEU A 201 1.09 4.34 -6.62
C LEU A 201 0.77 3.54 -5.37
N VAL A 202 1.24 4.00 -4.21
CA VAL A 202 0.95 3.41 -2.90
C VAL A 202 -0.09 4.26 -2.19
N THR A 203 -1.22 3.67 -1.87
CA THR A 203 -2.36 4.36 -1.24
C THR A 203 -3.07 3.44 -0.28
N HIS A 204 -3.76 3.98 0.73
CA HIS A 204 -4.65 3.17 1.54
C HIS A 204 -5.99 2.96 0.85
N LEU A 205 -6.62 4.03 0.39
CA LEU A 205 -7.91 3.96 -0.30
C LEU A 205 -7.72 3.49 -1.75
N PRO A 206 -8.47 2.49 -2.23
CA PRO A 206 -8.39 2.05 -3.62
C PRO A 206 -8.58 3.19 -4.62
N LEU A 207 -7.85 3.16 -5.72
CA LEU A 207 -8.05 4.06 -6.85
C LEU A 207 -9.27 3.64 -7.68
N ILE A 208 -9.43 2.33 -7.87
CA ILE A 208 -10.58 1.71 -8.52
C ILE A 208 -11.39 0.95 -7.46
N PRO A 209 -12.73 1.03 -7.42
CA PRO A 209 -13.53 0.24 -6.49
C PRO A 209 -13.15 -1.24 -6.53
N ALA A 210 -12.78 -1.81 -5.39
CA ALA A 210 -12.22 -3.16 -5.31
C ALA A 210 -13.12 -4.17 -4.59
N THR A 211 -14.25 -3.74 -4.04
CA THR A 211 -15.22 -4.62 -3.40
C THR A 211 -16.64 -4.09 -3.55
N VAL A 212 -17.61 -5.00 -3.34
CA VAL A 212 -19.04 -4.69 -3.31
C VAL A 212 -19.46 -3.72 -2.20
N HIS A 213 -18.64 -3.60 -1.16
CA HIS A 213 -18.98 -2.79 0.02
C HIS A 213 -18.35 -1.39 -0.01
N SER A 214 -17.49 -1.08 -0.96
CA SER A 214 -16.73 0.16 -0.93
C SER A 214 -16.67 0.98 -2.23
N PRO A 215 -17.75 1.10 -3.03
CA PRO A 215 -17.71 1.99 -4.19
C PRO A 215 -17.52 3.47 -3.80
N PHE A 216 -17.69 3.82 -2.51
CA PHE A 216 -17.53 5.17 -1.99
C PHE A 216 -16.15 5.45 -1.36
N TRP A 217 -15.42 4.40 -1.03
CA TRP A 217 -14.13 4.50 -0.34
C TRP A 217 -13.00 4.46 -1.37
N ASN A 218 -12.94 5.49 -2.20
CA ASN A 218 -11.91 5.64 -3.20
C ASN A 218 -11.01 6.82 -2.87
N LEU A 219 -9.81 6.77 -3.42
CA LEU A 219 -8.88 7.89 -3.36
C LEU A 219 -9.55 9.15 -3.94
N PRO A 220 -9.51 10.32 -3.25
CA PRO A 220 -9.99 11.57 -3.82
C PRO A 220 -9.30 11.90 -5.15
N GLY A 221 -10.08 12.28 -6.16
CA GLY A 221 -9.57 12.52 -7.52
C GLY A 221 -9.21 11.26 -8.29
N ASN A 222 -9.75 10.11 -7.88
CA ASN A 222 -9.38 8.79 -8.40
C ASN A 222 -9.44 8.70 -9.93
N PHE A 223 -10.43 9.28 -10.60
CA PHE A 223 -10.53 9.22 -12.07
C PHE A 223 -9.44 10.03 -12.75
N GLU A 224 -9.16 11.25 -12.29
CA GLU A 224 -8.11 12.09 -12.86
C GLU A 224 -6.72 11.51 -12.60
N ILE A 225 -6.50 10.99 -11.39
CA ILE A 225 -5.25 10.29 -11.04
C ILE A 225 -5.08 9.04 -11.92
N ALA A 226 -6.14 8.25 -12.14
CA ALA A 226 -6.08 7.09 -13.02
C ALA A 226 -5.72 7.49 -14.47
N ASP A 227 -6.33 8.55 -15.00
CA ASP A 227 -6.05 9.07 -16.35
C ASP A 227 -4.59 9.55 -16.50
N LEU A 228 -3.98 10.09 -15.43
CA LEU A 228 -2.56 10.44 -15.40
C LEU A 228 -1.65 9.21 -15.42
N LEU A 229 -2.00 8.21 -14.61
CA LEU A 229 -1.21 7.01 -14.39
C LEU A 229 -1.25 6.04 -15.57
N GLU A 230 -2.37 5.94 -16.29
CA GLU A 230 -2.51 5.06 -17.46
C GLU A 230 -1.54 5.37 -18.60
N LYS A 231 -1.01 6.59 -18.63
CA LYS A 231 0.03 6.99 -19.58
C LYS A 231 1.42 6.42 -19.28
N ARG A 232 1.52 5.68 -18.18
CA ARG A 232 2.74 5.06 -17.67
C ARG A 232 2.47 3.57 -17.39
N LYS A 233 3.53 2.77 -17.28
CA LYS A 233 3.43 1.39 -16.80
C LYS A 233 3.24 1.42 -15.30
N THR A 234 1.98 1.44 -14.86
CA THR A 234 1.63 1.70 -13.46
C THR A 234 0.98 0.49 -12.80
N VAL A 235 1.44 0.22 -11.58
CA VAL A 235 0.79 -0.67 -10.62
C VAL A 235 0.32 0.16 -9.43
N VAL A 236 -0.96 0.09 -9.10
CA VAL A 236 -1.52 0.68 -7.88
C VAL A 236 -1.52 -0.37 -6.78
N LEU A 237 -0.97 -0.02 -5.62
CA LEU A 237 -0.96 -0.82 -4.41
C LEU A 237 -1.90 -0.16 -3.39
N ALA A 238 -2.93 -0.88 -2.96
CA ALA A 238 -3.93 -0.35 -2.05
C ALA A 238 -4.28 -1.31 -0.90
N GLY A 239 -4.84 -0.79 0.19
CA GLY A 239 -5.34 -1.51 1.36
C GLY A 239 -6.85 -1.37 1.54
N HIS A 240 -7.30 -1.14 2.79
CA HIS A 240 -8.64 -0.74 3.20
C HIS A 240 -9.74 -1.80 3.10
N THR A 241 -9.79 -2.58 2.05
CA THR A 241 -10.95 -3.46 1.80
C THR A 241 -10.86 -4.80 2.52
N HIS A 242 -9.71 -5.12 3.09
CA HIS A 242 -9.40 -6.39 3.76
C HIS A 242 -9.70 -7.63 2.91
N SER A 243 -9.76 -7.48 1.60
CA SER A 243 -9.88 -8.58 0.64
C SER A 243 -8.79 -8.45 -0.38
N PHE A 244 -8.16 -9.56 -0.71
CA PHE A 244 -7.20 -9.57 -1.80
C PHE A 244 -7.94 -9.38 -3.12
N SER A 245 -7.51 -8.41 -3.92
CA SER A 245 -8.10 -8.23 -5.24
C SER A 245 -7.10 -7.69 -6.26
N ILE A 246 -7.30 -8.09 -7.51
CA ILE A 246 -6.65 -7.53 -8.67
C ILE A 246 -7.72 -6.97 -9.57
N VAL A 247 -7.66 -5.66 -9.79
CA VAL A 247 -8.59 -4.94 -10.65
C VAL A 247 -7.80 -4.28 -11.76
N SER A 248 -8.21 -4.44 -13.00
CA SER A 248 -7.61 -3.73 -14.12
C SER A 248 -8.62 -2.78 -14.76
N ARG A 249 -8.13 -1.65 -15.22
CA ARG A 249 -8.83 -0.73 -16.10
C ARG A 249 -8.05 -0.61 -17.40
N LYS A 250 -8.76 -0.71 -18.53
CA LYS A 250 -8.23 -0.44 -19.87
C LYS A 250 -9.02 0.70 -20.46
N SER A 251 -8.34 1.75 -20.88
CA SER A 251 -8.92 2.91 -21.56
C SER A 251 -8.15 3.20 -22.86
N ARG A 252 -8.57 4.23 -23.57
CA ARG A 252 -7.81 4.74 -24.74
C ARG A 252 -6.41 5.24 -24.39
N ASN A 253 -6.14 5.58 -23.14
CA ASN A 253 -4.85 6.11 -22.69
C ASN A 253 -3.87 5.00 -22.28
N GLY A 254 -4.32 3.77 -22.06
CA GLY A 254 -3.50 2.67 -21.65
C GLY A 254 -4.19 1.69 -20.70
N LYS A 255 -3.38 0.98 -19.93
CA LYS A 255 -3.83 -0.01 -18.96
C LYS A 255 -3.30 0.33 -17.56
N LEU A 256 -4.15 0.21 -16.57
CA LEU A 256 -3.83 0.36 -15.16
C LEU A 256 -4.20 -0.93 -14.42
N ILE A 257 -3.31 -1.42 -13.55
CA ILE A 257 -3.59 -2.55 -12.68
C ILE A 257 -3.48 -2.11 -11.22
N GLN A 258 -4.50 -2.46 -10.44
CA GLN A 258 -4.55 -2.26 -9.01
C GLN A 258 -4.52 -3.60 -8.29
N LEU A 259 -3.57 -3.75 -7.38
CA LEU A 259 -3.53 -4.82 -6.39
C LEU A 259 -3.97 -4.23 -5.05
N VAL A 260 -5.02 -4.81 -4.48
CA VAL A 260 -5.41 -4.53 -3.10
C VAL A 260 -4.92 -5.69 -2.24
N SER A 261 -4.08 -5.41 -1.27
CA SER A 261 -3.63 -6.41 -0.32
C SER A 261 -4.65 -6.63 0.78
N THR A 262 -4.67 -7.85 1.28
CA THR A 262 -5.53 -8.22 2.40
C THR A 262 -4.97 -7.75 3.74
N SER A 263 -5.77 -7.84 4.78
CA SER A 263 -5.35 -7.58 6.16
C SER A 263 -4.47 -8.70 6.70
N LEU A 264 -3.49 -8.35 7.53
CA LEU A 264 -2.71 -9.30 8.34
C LEU A 264 -3.47 -9.77 9.59
N GLY A 265 -4.62 -9.18 9.88
CA GLY A 265 -5.30 -9.29 11.16
C GLY A 265 -6.68 -9.93 11.15
N ARG A 266 -7.04 -10.80 10.21
CA ARG A 266 -8.35 -11.47 10.25
C ARG A 266 -8.24 -12.98 10.36
N ASP A 267 -9.22 -13.58 11.08
CA ASP A 267 -9.37 -14.99 11.43
C ASP A 267 -9.56 -15.95 10.24
N TRP A 268 -9.07 -15.63 9.07
CA TRP A 268 -9.31 -16.44 7.89
C TRP A 268 -8.19 -17.42 7.56
N LEU A 269 -7.33 -17.67 8.55
CA LEU A 269 -6.28 -18.69 8.49
C LEU A 269 -6.82 -20.14 8.64
N SER A 270 -8.12 -20.32 8.70
CA SER A 270 -8.74 -21.63 8.93
C SER A 270 -8.70 -22.51 7.68
N GLY A 271 -7.57 -22.87 7.13
CA GLY A 271 -7.37 -24.00 6.19
C GLY A 271 -8.43 -24.26 5.10
N LYS A 272 -9.43 -23.40 4.98
CA LYS A 272 -10.49 -23.50 3.96
C LYS A 272 -9.93 -23.03 2.62
N PRO A 273 -10.28 -23.71 1.53
CA PRO A 273 -9.93 -23.27 0.20
C PRO A 273 -10.31 -21.81 -0.04
N MET A 274 -9.50 -21.10 -0.81
CA MET A 274 -9.85 -19.76 -1.27
C MET A 274 -11.24 -19.78 -1.88
N GLN A 275 -12.13 -18.90 -1.42
CA GLN A 275 -13.45 -18.75 -2.03
C GLN A 275 -13.26 -18.34 -3.50
N PRO A 276 -14.10 -18.83 -4.42
CA PRO A 276 -14.00 -18.43 -5.82
C PRO A 276 -14.02 -16.92 -5.95
N SER A 277 -13.22 -16.40 -6.85
CA SER A 277 -13.13 -14.97 -7.12
C SER A 277 -14.44 -14.42 -7.67
N LEU A 278 -14.83 -13.23 -7.19
CA LEU A 278 -15.88 -12.45 -7.85
C LEU A 278 -15.23 -11.72 -9.04
N ASP A 279 -15.91 -11.71 -10.17
CA ASP A 279 -15.54 -10.91 -11.33
C ASP A 279 -16.11 -9.49 -11.24
N TRP A 280 -15.80 -8.66 -12.23
CA TRP A 280 -16.28 -7.27 -12.26
C TRP A 280 -17.82 -7.17 -12.33
N THR A 281 -18.47 -8.04 -13.09
CA THR A 281 -19.93 -8.08 -13.21
C THR A 281 -20.58 -8.36 -11.86
N SER A 282 -20.10 -9.38 -11.16
CA SER A 282 -20.55 -9.73 -9.81
C SER A 282 -20.37 -8.59 -8.80
N VAL A 283 -19.24 -7.84 -8.89
CA VAL A 283 -18.98 -6.66 -8.05
C VAL A 283 -20.03 -5.57 -8.30
N ARG A 284 -20.36 -5.29 -9.55
CA ARG A 284 -21.34 -4.27 -9.94
C ARG A 284 -22.75 -4.64 -9.46
N GLU A 285 -23.19 -5.86 -9.73
CA GLU A 285 -24.49 -6.35 -9.30
C GLU A 285 -24.65 -6.31 -7.78
N ALA A 286 -23.63 -6.77 -7.05
CA ALA A 286 -23.68 -6.76 -5.61
C ALA A 286 -23.65 -5.33 -5.05
N ALA A 287 -22.89 -4.41 -5.63
CA ALA A 287 -22.90 -3.00 -5.25
C ALA A 287 -24.29 -2.36 -5.46
N GLN A 288 -24.97 -2.67 -6.56
CA GLN A 288 -26.33 -2.20 -6.82
C GLN A 288 -27.36 -2.76 -5.83
N LYS A 289 -27.24 -4.07 -5.46
CA LYS A 289 -28.17 -4.74 -4.55
C LYS A 289 -27.97 -4.35 -3.07
N THR A 290 -26.74 -4.09 -2.64
CA THR A 290 -26.43 -3.87 -1.22
C THR A 290 -26.59 -2.43 -0.77
N VAL A 291 -26.50 -1.46 -1.66
CA VAL A 291 -26.55 -0.05 -1.32
C VAL A 291 -27.99 0.46 -1.44
N ARG A 292 -28.53 0.99 -0.34
CA ARG A 292 -29.91 1.49 -0.25
C ARG A 292 -29.92 2.96 0.19
N GLY A 293 -31.06 3.63 -0.02
CA GLY A 293 -31.30 5.00 0.40
C GLY A 293 -30.43 6.02 -0.35
N LYS A 294 -29.99 7.06 0.35
CA LYS A 294 -29.19 8.16 -0.24
C LYS A 294 -27.87 7.69 -0.90
N ASN A 295 -27.35 6.56 -0.47
CA ASN A 295 -26.12 6.00 -1.03
C ASN A 295 -26.36 5.23 -2.34
N ALA A 296 -27.58 4.78 -2.64
CA ALA A 296 -27.89 4.07 -3.89
C ALA A 296 -27.65 4.96 -5.11
N GLU A 297 -28.10 6.21 -5.06
CA GLU A 297 -27.90 7.18 -6.14
C GLU A 297 -26.40 7.48 -6.35
N LYS A 298 -25.66 7.67 -5.26
CA LYS A 298 -24.22 7.89 -5.33
C LYS A 298 -23.50 6.67 -5.94
N THR A 299 -23.90 5.45 -5.56
CA THR A 299 -23.35 4.22 -6.14
C THR A 299 -23.63 4.13 -7.62
N ARG A 300 -24.87 4.39 -8.04
CA ARG A 300 -25.25 4.39 -9.44
C ARG A 300 -24.39 5.34 -10.26
N ARG A 301 -24.23 6.59 -9.82
CA ARG A 301 -23.37 7.58 -10.50
C ARG A 301 -21.91 7.15 -10.58
N ILE A 302 -21.37 6.54 -9.54
CA ILE A 302 -19.98 6.02 -9.58
C ILE A 302 -19.87 4.91 -10.61
N LEU A 303 -20.81 3.95 -10.65
CA LEU A 303 -20.78 2.85 -11.60
C LEU A 303 -20.94 3.36 -13.05
N GLU A 304 -21.87 4.31 -13.31
CA GLU A 304 -22.02 4.94 -14.61
C GLU A 304 -20.74 5.69 -15.04
N THR A 305 -20.09 6.39 -14.10
CA THR A 305 -18.82 7.05 -14.38
C THR A 305 -17.72 6.05 -14.74
N LEU A 306 -17.65 4.93 -14.00
CA LEU A 306 -16.70 3.86 -14.32
C LEU A 306 -16.93 3.33 -15.73
N ASP A 307 -18.18 3.00 -16.10
CA ASP A 307 -18.53 2.50 -17.43
C ASP A 307 -18.15 3.45 -18.56
N SER A 308 -18.23 4.75 -18.32
CA SER A 308 -17.83 5.78 -19.31
C SER A 308 -16.32 5.94 -19.42
N LYS A 309 -15.54 5.43 -18.47
CA LYS A 309 -14.09 5.68 -18.33
C LYS A 309 -13.21 4.54 -18.85
N GLY A 310 -13.76 3.38 -19.17
CA GLY A 310 -12.99 2.26 -19.71
C GLY A 310 -13.59 0.89 -19.43
N GLU A 311 -12.88 -0.13 -19.85
CA GLU A 311 -13.21 -1.52 -19.60
C GLU A 311 -12.52 -1.98 -18.31
N TYR A 312 -13.27 -2.69 -17.47
CA TYR A 312 -12.77 -3.19 -16.19
C TYR A 312 -12.80 -4.70 -16.13
N SER A 313 -11.81 -5.27 -15.48
CA SER A 313 -11.84 -6.66 -15.02
C SER A 313 -11.44 -6.73 -13.55
N ALA A 314 -12.01 -7.66 -12.80
CA ALA A 314 -11.68 -7.86 -11.40
C ALA A 314 -11.61 -9.34 -11.06
N ARG A 315 -10.68 -9.67 -10.16
CA ARG A 315 -10.61 -10.94 -9.43
C ARG A 315 -10.48 -10.61 -7.96
N ILE A 316 -11.50 -10.95 -7.19
CA ILE A 316 -11.57 -10.64 -5.76
C ILE A 316 -11.64 -11.93 -4.97
N TYR A 317 -10.71 -12.07 -4.03
CA TYR A 317 -10.57 -13.20 -3.14
C TYR A 317 -10.93 -12.73 -1.74
N THR A 318 -12.01 -13.30 -1.19
CA THR A 318 -12.48 -13.00 0.16
C THR A 318 -11.93 -14.00 1.17
N ARG A 319 -11.86 -13.59 2.44
CA ARG A 319 -11.43 -14.46 3.55
C ARG A 319 -9.99 -14.99 3.45
N ILE A 320 -9.10 -14.15 2.95
CA ILE A 320 -7.67 -14.40 2.94
C ILE A 320 -7.00 -13.39 3.87
N SER A 321 -6.10 -13.87 4.73
CA SER A 321 -5.12 -13.03 5.44
C SER A 321 -3.74 -13.41 4.96
N GLY A 322 -2.87 -12.42 4.75
CA GLY A 322 -1.55 -12.69 4.22
C GLY A 322 -0.78 -11.45 3.82
N TYR A 323 0.27 -11.65 3.08
CA TYR A 323 1.16 -10.62 2.57
C TYR A 323 1.57 -10.93 1.12
N VAL A 324 2.18 -9.96 0.46
CA VAL A 324 2.58 -10.07 -0.94
C VAL A 324 4.08 -9.80 -1.08
N ILE A 325 4.74 -10.55 -1.95
CA ILE A 325 6.05 -10.17 -2.48
C ILE A 325 5.86 -9.74 -3.93
N LEU A 326 6.31 -8.54 -4.25
CA LEU A 326 6.45 -8.09 -5.62
C LEU A 326 7.84 -8.45 -6.12
N ASN A 327 7.90 -9.17 -7.24
CA ASN A 327 9.11 -9.39 -8.00
C ASN A 327 9.12 -8.36 -9.15
N ILE A 328 10.01 -7.39 -9.06
CA ILE A 328 10.13 -6.32 -10.06
C ILE A 328 11.33 -6.69 -10.97
N GLY A 329 11.02 -7.14 -12.17
CA GLY A 329 12.00 -7.47 -13.20
C GLY A 329 12.14 -6.38 -14.25
N GLU A 330 13.03 -6.58 -15.21
CA GLU A 330 13.16 -5.67 -16.35
C GLU A 330 11.93 -5.67 -17.24
N GLU A 331 11.37 -6.84 -17.47
CA GLU A 331 10.27 -7.02 -18.42
C GLU A 331 8.90 -7.07 -17.78
N ARG A 332 8.81 -7.42 -16.48
CA ARG A 332 7.53 -7.61 -15.80
C ARG A 332 7.60 -7.39 -14.30
N VAL A 333 6.42 -7.11 -13.75
CA VAL A 333 6.15 -7.06 -12.31
C VAL A 333 5.20 -8.21 -11.97
N GLU A 334 5.61 -9.07 -11.06
CA GLU A 334 4.81 -10.19 -10.57
C GLU A 334 4.50 -10.03 -9.08
N ALA A 335 3.30 -10.41 -8.68
CA ALA A 335 2.88 -10.51 -7.27
C ALA A 335 2.77 -11.97 -6.87
N ALA A 336 3.46 -12.36 -5.82
CA ALA A 336 3.32 -13.65 -5.15
C ALA A 336 2.65 -13.45 -3.79
N ILE A 337 1.51 -14.10 -3.57
CA ILE A 337 0.66 -13.95 -2.38
C ILE A 337 0.90 -15.12 -1.44
N TYR A 338 1.13 -14.81 -0.16
CA TYR A 338 1.43 -15.77 0.90
C TYR A 338 0.44 -15.63 2.05
N THR A 339 0.01 -16.77 2.59
CA THR A 339 -0.85 -16.86 3.78
C THR A 339 -0.10 -17.42 5.00
N GLY A 340 1.21 -17.53 4.90
CA GLY A 340 2.11 -18.08 5.93
C GLY A 340 3.48 -18.42 5.33
N GLU A 341 4.19 -19.38 5.96
CA GLU A 341 5.55 -19.76 5.58
C GLU A 341 5.65 -20.66 4.34
N GLY A 342 4.53 -21.20 3.85
CA GLY A 342 4.47 -22.11 2.70
C GLY A 342 4.80 -21.48 1.36
N LYS A 343 4.45 -22.20 0.28
CA LYS A 343 4.51 -21.66 -1.10
C LYS A 343 3.47 -20.56 -1.29
N PRO A 344 3.64 -19.67 -2.30
CA PRO A 344 2.61 -18.68 -2.61
C PRO A 344 1.30 -19.40 -2.98
N VAL A 345 0.19 -18.89 -2.49
CA VAL A 345 -1.15 -19.41 -2.79
C VAL A 345 -1.69 -18.90 -4.12
N LEU A 346 -1.08 -17.81 -4.63
CA LEU A 346 -1.42 -17.20 -5.91
C LEU A 346 -0.21 -16.45 -6.46
N MET A 347 -0.05 -16.48 -7.80
CA MET A 347 0.93 -15.66 -8.52
C MET A 347 0.23 -14.94 -9.67
N GLU A 348 0.52 -13.63 -9.83
CA GLU A 348 -0.13 -12.77 -10.81
C GLU A 348 0.87 -11.81 -11.46
N ILE A 349 0.74 -11.64 -12.79
CA ILE A 349 1.50 -10.63 -13.53
C ILE A 349 0.73 -9.30 -13.48
N LEU A 350 1.35 -8.26 -12.93
CA LEU A 350 0.74 -6.95 -12.76
C LEU A 350 1.12 -5.97 -13.87
N ALA A 351 2.32 -6.07 -14.42
CA ALA A 351 2.78 -5.24 -15.53
C ALA A 351 3.78 -6.00 -16.40
N GLU A 352 3.83 -5.68 -17.69
CA GLU A 352 4.79 -6.22 -18.64
C GLU A 352 5.38 -5.11 -19.52
N ASN A 353 6.65 -5.25 -19.87
CA ASN A 353 7.32 -4.48 -20.90
C ASN A 353 7.07 -5.16 -22.26
N ARG A 354 5.96 -4.80 -22.92
CA ARG A 354 5.74 -5.18 -24.34
C ARG A 354 6.11 -4.03 -25.24
#